data_f2a3dfd98535f6914a0e8a4e4b889823
#
_entry.id   f2a3dfd98535f6914a0e8a4e4b889823
#
_cell.length_a   1.000
_cell.length_b   1.000
_cell.length_c   1.000
_cell.angle_alpha   90.00
_cell.angle_beta   90.00
_cell.angle_gamma   90.00
#
_symmetry.space_group_name_H-M   'P 1'
#
loop_
_entity.id
_entity.type
_entity.pdbx_description
1 polymer ?
#
loop_
_entity_poly.entity_id
_entity_poly.type
_entity_poly.pdbx_seq_one_letter_code
_entity_poly.pdbx_strand_id
1 'polypeptide(L)'
;MATGTMSADLHFEACMPRSCGNGPDISYPFWIFDEQESFCGYPNFEITCKEKDPILKISEETYIIRDIFYNNNSLLVVNAVVHEDHCPTPRKNVSLDRTPFSLSPDNVNLYFLYNCEGKHTYHTYPVSCASNTSFHSFAVFHKEALENTNYSIESCRTLIESHVYVNDDISFVSLLGMNYTDVLKLGFVLNWTAHSCSNCKRSEGRCGFGYTHEFVCFCSDGPHPKTCNDGNCKRHTF
;
A
#
# COMPACT_ATOMS: atom_id res chain seq x y z
N MET A 1 15.02 25.16 -44.00
CA MET A 1 13.80 24.99 -43.22
C MET A 1 14.25 24.50 -41.86
N ALA A 2 14.16 25.34 -40.83
CA ALA A 2 14.50 24.95 -39.46
C ALA A 2 13.32 24.15 -38.91
N THR A 3 13.48 22.85 -38.71
CA THR A 3 12.55 22.03 -37.93
C THR A 3 12.70 22.46 -36.48
N GLY A 4 11.84 23.37 -36.03
CA GLY A 4 11.74 23.68 -34.60
C GLY A 4 11.28 22.42 -33.87
N THR A 5 12.14 21.85 -33.06
CA THR A 5 11.75 20.85 -32.06
C THR A 5 10.83 21.57 -31.08
N MET A 6 9.53 21.34 -31.15
CA MET A 6 8.61 21.77 -30.11
C MET A 6 9.01 21.02 -28.84
N SER A 7 9.44 21.77 -27.81
CA SER A 7 9.65 21.21 -26.47
C SER A 7 8.28 20.79 -25.94
N ALA A 8 8.22 19.61 -25.31
CA ALA A 8 7.01 19.16 -24.64
C ALA A 8 6.65 20.10 -23.47
N ASP A 9 5.37 20.14 -23.10
CA ASP A 9 4.88 20.94 -21.97
C ASP A 9 5.58 20.53 -20.66
N LEU A 10 5.93 21.51 -19.84
CA LEU A 10 6.67 21.28 -18.59
C LEU A 10 5.92 20.39 -17.59
N HIS A 11 4.59 20.51 -17.51
CA HIS A 11 3.79 19.66 -16.63
C HIS A 11 3.76 18.21 -17.13
N PHE A 12 3.69 18.04 -18.47
CA PHE A 12 3.80 16.73 -19.07
C PHE A 12 5.14 16.07 -18.73
N GLU A 13 6.26 16.79 -18.85
CA GLU A 13 7.58 16.26 -18.51
C GLU A 13 7.72 15.96 -17.00
N ALA A 14 7.24 16.87 -16.14
CA ALA A 14 7.32 16.72 -14.69
C ALA A 14 6.61 15.45 -14.18
N CYS A 15 5.50 15.03 -14.85
CA CYS A 15 4.69 13.89 -14.43
C CYS A 15 5.09 12.57 -15.07
N MET A 16 6.36 12.44 -15.50
CA MET A 16 6.90 11.13 -15.91
C MET A 16 6.89 10.13 -14.75
N PRO A 17 6.60 8.84 -15.00
CA PRO A 17 6.81 7.80 -14.02
C PRO A 17 8.22 7.84 -13.43
N ARG A 18 8.34 7.61 -12.12
CA ARG A 18 9.60 7.61 -11.38
C ARG A 18 9.71 6.34 -10.55
N SER A 19 10.92 6.03 -10.08
CA SER A 19 11.18 4.90 -9.21
C SER A 19 12.07 5.32 -8.05
N CYS A 20 11.80 4.82 -6.86
CA CYS A 20 12.71 4.99 -5.72
C CYS A 20 14.00 4.15 -5.86
N GLY A 21 14.03 3.21 -6.80
CA GLY A 21 15.16 2.29 -7.02
C GLY A 21 14.81 0.84 -6.71
N ASN A 22 14.08 0.58 -5.65
CA ASN A 22 13.46 -0.72 -5.36
C ASN A 22 11.94 -0.61 -5.62
N GLY A 23 11.29 -1.75 -5.82
CA GLY A 23 9.83 -1.82 -6.02
C GLY A 23 9.36 -1.30 -7.38
N PRO A 24 8.07 -0.93 -7.48
CA PRO A 24 7.43 -0.59 -8.75
C PRO A 24 7.76 0.84 -9.22
N ASP A 25 7.49 1.09 -10.52
CA ASP A 25 7.42 2.45 -11.06
C ASP A 25 6.21 3.19 -10.49
N ILE A 26 6.45 4.42 -10.04
CA ILE A 26 5.45 5.30 -9.43
C ILE A 26 4.89 6.24 -10.50
N SER A 27 3.59 6.20 -10.67
CA SER A 27 2.83 7.09 -11.56
C SER A 27 1.48 7.40 -10.95
N TYR A 28 0.74 8.37 -11.53
CA TYR A 28 -0.61 8.70 -11.07
C TYR A 28 -1.49 7.46 -10.78
N PRO A 29 -2.19 7.39 -9.63
CA PRO A 29 -2.45 8.49 -8.69
C PRO A 29 -1.33 8.78 -7.68
N PHE A 30 -0.29 7.96 -7.62
CA PHE A 30 0.86 8.15 -6.74
C PHE A 30 1.86 9.15 -7.34
N TRP A 31 2.63 9.81 -6.46
CA TRP A 31 3.71 10.72 -6.81
C TRP A 31 4.79 10.70 -5.72
N ILE A 32 6.05 10.96 -6.09
CA ILE A 32 7.18 10.91 -5.16
C ILE A 32 7.48 12.33 -4.67
N PHE A 33 7.40 12.53 -3.36
CA PHE A 33 7.79 13.77 -2.69
C PHE A 33 9.27 14.09 -2.96
N ASP A 34 9.59 15.36 -3.13
CA ASP A 34 10.91 15.90 -3.50
C ASP A 34 11.46 15.50 -4.90
N GLU A 35 10.81 14.59 -5.62
CA GLU A 35 11.23 14.18 -6.97
C GLU A 35 10.22 14.56 -8.06
N GLN A 36 8.95 14.67 -7.68
CA GLN A 36 7.86 15.07 -8.59
C GLN A 36 7.07 16.21 -7.98
N GLU A 37 6.45 16.99 -8.84
CA GLU A 37 5.53 18.04 -8.43
C GLU A 37 4.21 17.45 -7.89
N SER A 38 3.64 18.06 -6.87
CA SER A 38 2.42 17.55 -6.21
C SER A 38 1.20 17.46 -7.14
N PHE A 39 1.20 18.23 -8.23
CA PHE A 39 0.16 18.16 -9.26
C PHE A 39 0.23 16.87 -10.11
N CYS A 40 1.32 16.09 -10.04
CA CYS A 40 1.44 14.81 -10.75
C CYS A 40 0.69 13.66 -10.09
N GLY A 41 0.16 13.84 -8.88
CA GLY A 41 -0.57 12.81 -8.15
C GLY A 41 -1.92 13.26 -7.62
N TYR A 42 -2.60 12.32 -6.96
CA TYR A 42 -3.86 12.58 -6.29
C TYR A 42 -3.57 12.94 -4.81
N PRO A 43 -4.35 13.81 -4.17
CA PRO A 43 -4.19 14.08 -2.74
C PRO A 43 -4.18 12.80 -1.90
N ASN A 44 -3.29 12.71 -0.92
CA ASN A 44 -3.07 11.54 -0.04
C ASN A 44 -2.46 10.30 -0.72
N PHE A 45 -1.84 10.45 -1.90
CA PHE A 45 -1.09 9.40 -2.59
C PHE A 45 0.41 9.69 -2.67
N GLU A 46 0.87 10.53 -1.75
CA GLU A 46 2.29 10.89 -1.63
C GLU A 46 3.13 9.69 -1.18
N ILE A 47 4.24 9.47 -1.88
CA ILE A 47 5.26 8.46 -1.57
C ILE A 47 6.56 9.18 -1.24
N THR A 48 7.29 8.67 -0.25
CA THR A 48 8.64 9.12 0.07
C THR A 48 9.63 7.98 -0.19
N CYS A 49 10.74 8.25 -0.84
CA CYS A 49 11.80 7.25 -1.02
C CYS A 49 12.70 7.21 0.22
N LYS A 50 12.80 6.06 0.90
CA LYS A 50 13.71 5.82 2.02
C LYS A 50 14.60 4.62 1.69
N GLU A 51 15.91 4.82 1.61
CA GLU A 51 16.87 3.74 1.30
C GLU A 51 16.53 2.96 0.01
N LYS A 52 16.01 3.68 -1.00
CA LYS A 52 15.51 3.17 -2.27
C LYS A 52 14.16 2.44 -2.21
N ASP A 53 13.53 2.31 -1.06
CA ASP A 53 12.21 1.73 -0.94
C ASP A 53 11.11 2.81 -1.02
N PRO A 54 10.02 2.57 -1.76
CA PRO A 54 8.87 3.46 -1.81
C PRO A 54 8.03 3.30 -0.55
N ILE A 55 7.90 4.38 0.19
CA ILE A 55 7.23 4.45 1.49
C ILE A 55 5.92 5.21 1.36
N LEU A 56 4.82 4.57 1.73
CA LEU A 56 3.50 5.16 1.84
C LEU A 56 3.14 5.32 3.31
N LYS A 57 2.76 6.53 3.71
CA LYS A 57 2.24 6.81 5.05
C LYS A 57 0.72 6.84 5.02
N ILE A 58 0.08 5.98 5.81
CA ILE A 58 -1.37 5.95 5.98
C ILE A 58 -1.67 6.17 7.47
N SER A 59 -2.34 7.27 7.80
CA SER A 59 -2.57 7.69 9.18
C SER A 59 -1.23 7.82 9.93
N GLU A 60 -1.01 7.01 10.95
CA GLU A 60 0.24 7.01 11.74
C GLU A 60 1.18 5.86 11.40
N GLU A 61 0.78 4.99 10.47
CA GLU A 61 1.54 3.81 10.08
C GLU A 61 2.31 4.06 8.78
N THR A 62 3.43 3.40 8.67
CA THR A 62 4.33 3.48 7.53
C THR A 62 4.40 2.12 6.83
N TYR A 63 4.21 2.13 5.52
CA TYR A 63 4.17 0.93 4.70
C TYR A 63 5.21 1.01 3.58
N ILE A 64 5.92 -0.07 3.35
CA ILE A 64 6.78 -0.25 2.18
C ILE A 64 5.91 -0.80 1.05
N ILE A 65 5.88 -0.13 -0.09
CA ILE A 65 5.16 -0.62 -1.28
C ILE A 65 6.02 -1.68 -1.96
N ARG A 66 5.48 -2.88 -2.11
CA ARG A 66 6.13 -3.98 -2.83
C ARG A 66 5.74 -4.01 -4.29
N ASP A 67 4.48 -3.72 -4.59
CA ASP A 67 3.96 -3.67 -5.96
C ASP A 67 2.75 -2.75 -6.06
N ILE A 68 2.48 -2.23 -7.28
CA ILE A 68 1.31 -1.42 -7.60
C ILE A 68 0.64 -1.98 -8.85
N PHE A 69 -0.58 -2.43 -8.69
CA PHE A 69 -1.40 -3.02 -9.75
C PHE A 69 -2.36 -1.96 -10.31
N TYR A 70 -1.88 -1.11 -11.20
CA TYR A 70 -2.64 0.00 -11.77
C TYR A 70 -3.92 -0.42 -12.52
N ASN A 71 -3.98 -1.66 -13.01
CA ASN A 71 -5.11 -2.16 -13.79
C ASN A 71 -6.36 -2.44 -12.94
N ASN A 72 -6.16 -2.80 -11.69
CA ASN A 72 -7.25 -3.12 -10.73
C ASN A 72 -7.27 -2.19 -9.52
N ASN A 73 -6.48 -1.10 -9.54
CA ASN A 73 -6.39 -0.11 -8.47
C ASN A 73 -6.05 -0.75 -7.12
N SER A 74 -5.02 -1.60 -7.08
CA SER A 74 -4.56 -2.23 -5.84
C SER A 74 -3.03 -2.18 -5.70
N LEU A 75 -2.56 -2.24 -4.46
CA LEU A 75 -1.14 -2.24 -4.13
C LEU A 75 -0.85 -3.26 -3.03
N LEU A 76 0.30 -3.93 -3.16
CA LEU A 76 0.83 -4.81 -2.13
C LEU A 76 1.76 -4.02 -1.22
N VAL A 77 1.47 -4.01 0.08
CA VAL A 77 2.25 -3.27 1.08
C VAL A 77 2.69 -4.17 2.23
N VAL A 78 3.82 -3.82 2.83
CA VAL A 78 4.33 -4.43 4.06
C VAL A 78 4.48 -3.34 5.11
N ASN A 79 4.02 -3.56 6.35
CA ASN A 79 4.25 -2.60 7.42
C ASN A 79 5.77 -2.48 7.68
N ALA A 80 6.30 -1.25 7.68
CA ALA A 80 7.73 -1.00 7.82
C ALA A 80 8.31 -1.56 9.13
N VAL A 81 7.52 -1.63 10.20
CA VAL A 81 7.91 -2.20 11.50
C VAL A 81 8.44 -3.64 11.39
N VAL A 82 8.01 -4.39 10.36
CA VAL A 82 8.45 -5.78 10.13
C VAL A 82 9.94 -5.86 9.79
N HIS A 83 10.52 -4.77 9.29
CA HIS A 83 11.93 -4.69 8.92
C HIS A 83 12.79 -3.94 9.95
N GLU A 84 12.18 -3.09 10.78
CA GLU A 84 12.89 -2.16 11.66
C GLU A 84 12.92 -2.62 13.14
N ASP A 85 12.00 -3.50 13.57
CA ASP A 85 11.87 -3.88 14.99
C ASP A 85 12.48 -5.27 15.30
N HIS A 86 13.06 -5.40 16.51
CA HIS A 86 13.49 -6.69 17.05
C HIS A 86 12.31 -7.62 17.38
N CYS A 87 11.12 -7.06 17.60
CA CYS A 87 9.87 -7.78 17.83
C CYS A 87 8.79 -7.21 16.93
N PRO A 88 8.83 -7.50 15.62
CA PRO A 88 7.94 -6.90 14.64
C PRO A 88 6.53 -7.45 14.79
N THR A 89 5.77 -6.86 15.69
CA THR A 89 4.40 -7.26 16.00
C THR A 89 3.45 -6.09 15.79
N PRO A 90 2.25 -6.31 15.21
CA PRO A 90 1.24 -5.27 15.12
C PRO A 90 0.78 -4.88 16.53
N ARG A 91 0.71 -3.57 16.78
CA ARG A 91 0.31 -3.02 18.09
C ARG A 91 -1.14 -2.53 18.10
N LYS A 92 -1.73 -2.34 16.92
CA LYS A 92 -3.11 -1.89 16.70
C LYS A 92 -3.61 -2.44 15.37
N ASN A 93 -4.91 -2.47 15.20
CA ASN A 93 -5.55 -2.80 13.93
C ASN A 93 -5.21 -1.72 12.87
N VAL A 94 -5.16 -2.12 11.61
CA VAL A 94 -4.98 -1.19 10.49
C VAL A 94 -6.16 -0.22 10.46
N SER A 95 -5.88 1.08 10.49
CA SER A 95 -6.89 2.13 10.37
C SER A 95 -6.77 2.82 9.02
N LEU A 96 -7.81 2.69 8.21
CA LEU A 96 -7.91 3.31 6.89
C LEU A 96 -8.98 4.42 6.84
N ASP A 97 -9.50 4.81 8.00
CA ASP A 97 -10.55 5.83 8.11
C ASP A 97 -10.09 7.16 7.49
N ARG A 98 -10.98 7.74 6.68
CA ARG A 98 -10.75 9.01 5.96
C ARG A 98 -9.55 8.98 5.02
N THR A 99 -9.16 7.81 4.54
CA THR A 99 -8.14 7.62 3.52
C THR A 99 -8.79 7.15 2.22
N PRO A 100 -8.11 7.29 1.07
CA PRO A 100 -8.61 6.74 -0.20
C PRO A 100 -8.41 5.22 -0.33
N PHE A 101 -7.94 4.55 0.73
CA PHE A 101 -7.59 3.14 0.73
C PHE A 101 -8.63 2.29 1.45
N SER A 102 -8.77 1.05 1.01
CA SER A 102 -9.57 0.00 1.66
C SER A 102 -8.83 -1.34 1.59
N LEU A 103 -9.11 -2.24 2.53
CA LEU A 103 -8.57 -3.60 2.48
C LEU A 103 -9.15 -4.36 1.28
N SER A 104 -8.29 -5.10 0.56
CA SER A 104 -8.79 -6.06 -0.43
C SER A 104 -9.47 -7.24 0.27
N PRO A 105 -10.58 -7.77 -0.27
CA PRO A 105 -11.21 -8.99 0.22
C PRO A 105 -10.33 -10.24 0.07
N ASP A 106 -9.27 -10.17 -0.76
CA ASP A 106 -8.33 -11.27 -0.99
C ASP A 106 -7.33 -11.45 0.17
N ASN A 107 -7.31 -10.52 1.14
CA ASN A 107 -6.49 -10.67 2.32
C ASN A 107 -7.07 -11.70 3.28
N VAL A 108 -6.19 -12.44 3.95
CA VAL A 108 -6.53 -13.34 5.04
C VAL A 108 -6.20 -12.68 6.37
N ASN A 109 -7.06 -12.85 7.38
CA ASN A 109 -6.83 -12.28 8.70
C ASN A 109 -5.84 -13.13 9.49
N LEU A 110 -4.83 -12.48 10.07
CA LEU A 110 -3.90 -13.04 11.03
C LEU A 110 -4.12 -12.34 12.38
N TYR A 111 -4.58 -13.10 13.35
CA TYR A 111 -4.90 -12.59 14.68
C TYR A 111 -3.70 -12.75 15.62
N PHE A 112 -3.29 -11.67 16.25
CA PHE A 112 -2.27 -11.66 17.30
C PHE A 112 -2.94 -11.61 18.67
N LEU A 113 -2.66 -12.59 19.50
CA LEU A 113 -3.12 -12.69 20.86
C LEU A 113 -1.96 -12.45 21.82
N TYR A 114 -2.09 -11.44 22.68
CA TYR A 114 -1.03 -11.03 23.58
C TYR A 114 -1.38 -11.27 25.04
N ASN A 115 -0.35 -11.60 25.82
CA ASN A 115 -0.45 -11.80 27.26
C ASN A 115 -1.55 -12.79 27.67
N CYS A 116 -1.56 -13.95 27.03
CA CYS A 116 -2.50 -15.02 27.29
C CYS A 116 -2.06 -15.86 28.50
N GLU A 117 -3.03 -16.30 29.30
CA GLU A 117 -2.82 -17.27 30.37
C GLU A 117 -2.83 -18.69 29.77
N GLY A 118 -1.68 -19.31 29.68
CA GLY A 118 -1.53 -20.65 29.08
C GLY A 118 -1.01 -20.63 27.64
N LYS A 119 -0.44 -21.76 27.27
CA LYS A 119 0.15 -21.95 25.94
C LYS A 119 -0.86 -22.59 25.02
N HIS A 120 -0.92 -22.09 23.78
CA HIS A 120 -1.54 -22.78 22.67
C HIS A 120 -0.49 -23.05 21.60
N THR A 121 -0.37 -24.28 21.15
CA THR A 121 0.70 -24.71 20.22
C THR A 121 0.18 -25.27 18.90
N TYR A 122 -1.12 -25.51 18.80
CA TYR A 122 -1.70 -26.12 17.60
C TYR A 122 -2.00 -25.07 16.53
N HIS A 123 -1.32 -25.16 15.40
CA HIS A 123 -1.47 -24.25 14.26
C HIS A 123 -1.32 -22.76 14.61
N THR A 124 -0.41 -22.47 15.57
CA THR A 124 -0.11 -21.10 16.00
C THR A 124 1.34 -20.74 15.73
N TYR A 125 1.60 -19.44 15.59
CA TYR A 125 2.92 -18.87 15.48
C TYR A 125 3.32 -18.27 16.83
N PRO A 126 4.27 -18.83 17.56
CA PRO A 126 4.70 -18.26 18.84
C PRO A 126 5.38 -16.90 18.63
N VAL A 127 4.96 -15.91 19.42
CA VAL A 127 5.56 -14.56 19.45
C VAL A 127 6.42 -14.47 20.72
N SER A 128 7.59 -15.10 20.69
CA SER A 128 8.46 -15.27 21.84
C SER A 128 8.93 -13.94 22.43
N CYS A 129 9.21 -12.95 21.59
CA CYS A 129 9.66 -11.62 22.00
C CYS A 129 8.59 -10.80 22.74
N ALA A 130 7.30 -11.13 22.56
CA ALA A 130 6.18 -10.56 23.29
C ALA A 130 5.64 -11.49 24.40
N SER A 131 6.38 -12.53 24.75
CA SER A 131 6.05 -13.51 25.81
C SER A 131 7.00 -13.42 26.98
N ASN A 132 6.58 -13.88 28.16
CA ASN A 132 7.41 -13.99 29.35
C ASN A 132 7.11 -15.31 30.11
N THR A 133 7.60 -15.46 31.32
CA THR A 133 7.40 -16.68 32.12
C THR A 133 5.94 -16.93 32.52
N SER A 134 5.14 -15.88 32.62
CA SER A 134 3.74 -15.95 33.08
C SER A 134 2.72 -15.83 31.98
N PHE A 135 3.04 -15.12 30.89
CA PHE A 135 2.13 -14.84 29.80
C PHE A 135 2.74 -15.22 28.46
N HIS A 136 1.92 -15.76 27.59
CA HIS A 136 2.29 -16.17 26.23
C HIS A 136 1.61 -15.30 25.19
N SER A 137 2.31 -15.05 24.09
CA SER A 137 1.77 -14.35 22.93
C SER A 137 1.99 -15.19 21.68
N PHE A 138 1.01 -15.22 20.80
CA PHE A 138 1.06 -15.99 19.55
C PHE A 138 0.15 -15.38 18.49
N ALA A 139 0.35 -15.77 17.24
CA ALA A 139 -0.53 -15.42 16.15
C ALA A 139 -1.22 -16.67 15.56
N VAL A 140 -2.39 -16.49 14.96
CA VAL A 140 -3.19 -17.55 14.36
C VAL A 140 -4.04 -17.00 13.20
N PHE A 141 -4.19 -17.78 12.12
CA PHE A 141 -5.04 -17.40 10.99
C PHE A 141 -6.54 -17.57 11.29
N HIS A 142 -6.91 -18.65 11.98
CA HIS A 142 -8.30 -19.02 12.26
C HIS A 142 -8.54 -18.99 13.76
N LYS A 143 -8.97 -17.83 14.28
CA LYS A 143 -9.28 -17.71 15.72
C LYS A 143 -10.38 -18.68 16.17
N GLU A 144 -11.30 -19.04 15.29
CA GLU A 144 -12.38 -20.02 15.55
C GLU A 144 -11.81 -21.41 15.84
N ALA A 145 -10.63 -21.74 15.29
CA ALA A 145 -9.96 -23.01 15.60
C ALA A 145 -9.49 -23.08 17.05
N LEU A 146 -9.26 -21.96 17.73
CA LEU A 146 -8.92 -21.91 19.14
C LEU A 146 -10.11 -22.32 20.00
N GLU A 147 -11.30 -21.83 19.67
CA GLU A 147 -12.55 -22.15 20.37
C GLU A 147 -12.88 -23.64 20.29
N ASN A 148 -12.61 -24.28 19.15
CA ASN A 148 -12.79 -25.73 18.95
C ASN A 148 -11.84 -26.59 19.79
N THR A 149 -10.74 -26.03 20.31
CA THR A 149 -9.78 -26.71 21.20
C THR A 149 -9.99 -26.38 22.65
N ASN A 150 -11.14 -25.81 23.04
CA ASN A 150 -11.46 -25.31 24.38
C ASN A 150 -10.47 -24.24 24.91
N TYR A 151 -9.80 -23.52 24.02
CA TYR A 151 -8.94 -22.38 24.39
C TYR A 151 -9.78 -21.13 24.46
N SER A 152 -9.82 -20.50 25.62
CA SER A 152 -10.54 -19.23 25.77
C SER A 152 -9.71 -18.06 25.28
N ILE A 153 -10.18 -17.38 24.24
CA ILE A 153 -9.58 -16.11 23.74
C ILE A 153 -9.61 -15.04 24.85
N GLU A 154 -10.59 -15.08 25.74
CA GLU A 154 -10.73 -14.18 26.89
C GLU A 154 -9.57 -14.31 27.91
N SER A 155 -8.79 -15.41 27.84
CA SER A 155 -7.57 -15.56 28.63
C SER A 155 -6.43 -14.61 28.17
N CYS A 156 -6.58 -13.98 27.02
CA CYS A 156 -5.62 -13.04 26.45
C CYS A 156 -6.05 -11.58 26.73
N ARG A 157 -5.09 -10.73 27.10
CA ARG A 157 -5.39 -9.32 27.40
C ARG A 157 -5.66 -8.46 26.16
N THR A 158 -5.09 -8.82 25.03
CA THR A 158 -5.20 -8.02 23.79
C THR A 158 -5.30 -8.93 22.59
N LEU A 159 -6.23 -8.62 21.71
CA LEU A 159 -6.39 -9.22 20.37
C LEU A 159 -6.19 -8.11 19.33
N ILE A 160 -5.24 -8.32 18.42
CA ILE A 160 -4.99 -7.43 17.28
C ILE A 160 -5.23 -8.21 15.98
N GLU A 161 -5.98 -7.60 15.07
CA GLU A 161 -6.21 -8.13 13.73
C GLU A 161 -5.21 -7.51 12.77
N SER A 162 -4.45 -8.35 12.10
CA SER A 162 -3.55 -8.01 11.00
C SER A 162 -4.02 -8.69 9.73
N HIS A 163 -3.50 -8.27 8.59
CA HIS A 163 -3.89 -8.79 7.29
C HIS A 163 -2.66 -9.31 6.55
N VAL A 164 -2.84 -10.39 5.80
CA VAL A 164 -1.78 -11.01 4.99
C VAL A 164 -2.37 -11.41 3.64
N TYR A 165 -1.68 -11.09 2.57
CA TYR A 165 -2.02 -11.59 1.25
C TYR A 165 -1.29 -12.91 1.00
N VAL A 166 -2.07 -13.96 0.79
CA VAL A 166 -1.55 -15.30 0.47
C VAL A 166 -1.93 -15.59 -0.97
N ASN A 167 -0.96 -15.58 -1.86
CA ASN A 167 -1.18 -15.95 -3.25
C ASN A 167 -1.37 -17.46 -3.41
N ASP A 168 -1.91 -17.89 -4.55
CA ASP A 168 -2.21 -19.29 -4.85
C ASP A 168 -0.96 -20.21 -4.87
N ASP A 169 0.24 -19.64 -4.96
CA ASP A 169 1.51 -20.39 -4.98
C ASP A 169 1.93 -20.87 -3.58
N ILE A 170 1.36 -20.30 -2.51
CA ILE A 170 1.70 -20.61 -1.12
C ILE A 170 0.66 -21.59 -0.53
N SER A 171 1.06 -22.84 -0.35
CA SER A 171 0.18 -23.79 0.31
C SER A 171 0.02 -23.49 1.81
N PHE A 172 -1.12 -23.89 2.38
CA PHE A 172 -1.36 -23.75 3.83
C PHE A 172 -0.29 -24.47 4.68
N VAL A 173 0.22 -25.62 4.19
CA VAL A 173 1.31 -26.33 4.86
C VAL A 173 2.59 -25.52 4.86
N SER A 174 2.90 -24.84 3.76
CA SER A 174 4.05 -23.95 3.66
C SER A 174 3.93 -22.76 4.63
N LEU A 175 2.74 -22.18 4.74
CA LEU A 175 2.48 -21.09 5.71
C LEU A 175 2.73 -21.55 7.15
N LEU A 176 2.23 -22.72 7.55
CA LEU A 176 2.44 -23.25 8.89
C LEU A 176 3.92 -23.55 9.20
N GLY A 177 4.75 -23.74 8.19
CA GLY A 177 6.21 -23.93 8.32
C GLY A 177 7.00 -22.64 8.45
N MET A 178 6.39 -21.46 8.20
CA MET A 178 7.02 -20.15 8.37
C MET A 178 7.02 -19.72 9.83
N ASN A 179 7.84 -18.73 10.17
CA ASN A 179 7.65 -17.95 11.38
C ASN A 179 6.69 -16.78 11.12
N TYR A 180 6.12 -16.18 12.17
CA TYR A 180 5.15 -15.09 12.01
C TYR A 180 5.74 -13.86 11.31
N THR A 181 7.04 -13.59 11.45
CA THR A 181 7.69 -12.45 10.80
C THR A 181 7.78 -12.65 9.30
N ASP A 182 8.05 -13.86 8.83
CA ASP A 182 8.06 -14.17 7.40
C ASP A 182 6.64 -14.15 6.83
N VAL A 183 5.63 -14.55 7.60
CA VAL A 183 4.23 -14.39 7.23
C VAL A 183 3.87 -12.91 7.08
N LEU A 184 4.26 -12.04 8.03
CA LEU A 184 4.02 -10.59 7.94
C LEU A 184 4.73 -9.93 6.74
N LYS A 185 5.90 -10.46 6.33
CA LYS A 185 6.63 -9.97 5.15
C LYS A 185 5.95 -10.28 3.81
N LEU A 186 4.99 -11.19 3.79
CA LEU A 186 4.14 -11.40 2.60
C LEU A 186 3.35 -10.13 2.28
N GLY A 187 3.07 -9.31 3.31
CA GLY A 187 2.31 -8.08 3.16
C GLY A 187 0.82 -8.33 2.97
N PHE A 188 0.11 -7.27 2.63
CA PHE A 188 -1.32 -7.33 2.35
C PHE A 188 -1.71 -6.34 1.25
N VAL A 189 -2.83 -6.60 0.61
CA VAL A 189 -3.30 -5.80 -0.52
C VAL A 189 -4.28 -4.74 -0.05
N LEU A 190 -4.02 -3.50 -0.48
CA LEU A 190 -4.93 -2.37 -0.38
C LEU A 190 -5.51 -2.05 -1.75
N ASN A 191 -6.79 -1.72 -1.80
CA ASN A 191 -7.42 -1.10 -2.95
C ASN A 191 -7.46 0.41 -2.74
N TRP A 192 -7.41 1.19 -3.83
CA TRP A 192 -7.56 2.64 -3.76
C TRP A 192 -8.67 3.18 -4.64
N THR A 193 -9.15 4.36 -4.28
CA THR A 193 -10.10 5.14 -5.08
C THR A 193 -9.47 6.45 -5.49
N ALA A 194 -9.34 6.67 -6.80
CA ALA A 194 -8.87 7.91 -7.41
C ALA A 194 -9.58 8.14 -8.73
N HIS A 195 -9.49 9.35 -9.28
CA HIS A 195 -10.03 9.63 -10.62
C HIS A 195 -9.31 8.79 -11.67
N SER A 196 -10.07 8.17 -12.59
CA SER A 196 -9.50 7.27 -13.59
C SER A 196 -8.63 8.00 -14.60
N CYS A 197 -7.41 7.51 -14.78
CA CYS A 197 -6.43 8.00 -15.76
C CYS A 197 -6.55 7.31 -17.14
N SER A 198 -7.42 6.34 -17.32
CA SER A 198 -7.45 5.45 -18.49
C SER A 198 -7.59 6.19 -19.82
N ASN A 199 -8.44 7.20 -19.90
CA ASN A 199 -8.67 7.94 -21.14
C ASN A 199 -7.49 8.84 -21.49
N CYS A 200 -6.91 9.51 -20.50
CA CYS A 200 -5.74 10.36 -20.68
C CYS A 200 -4.53 9.52 -21.13
N LYS A 201 -4.23 8.39 -20.43
CA LYS A 201 -3.16 7.48 -20.83
C LYS A 201 -3.34 6.90 -22.23
N ARG A 202 -4.58 6.57 -22.63
CA ARG A 202 -4.85 6.08 -23.99
C ARG A 202 -4.59 7.11 -25.08
N SER A 203 -4.66 8.39 -24.75
CA SER A 203 -4.30 9.50 -25.65
C SER A 203 -2.86 9.99 -25.46
N GLU A 204 -2.00 9.16 -24.85
CA GLU A 204 -0.58 9.43 -24.59
C GLU A 204 -0.32 10.58 -23.61
N GLY A 205 -1.34 10.96 -22.81
CA GLY A 205 -1.24 11.96 -21.77
C GLY A 205 -0.78 11.38 -20.42
N ARG A 206 -0.43 12.27 -19.52
CA ARG A 206 -0.08 12.00 -18.12
C ARG A 206 -1.10 12.65 -17.22
N CYS A 207 -1.62 11.88 -16.26
CA CYS A 207 -2.65 12.40 -15.36
C CYS A 207 -2.04 13.18 -14.21
N GLY A 208 -2.80 14.13 -13.72
CA GLY A 208 -2.49 14.90 -12.56
C GLY A 208 -3.69 15.65 -12.01
N PHE A 209 -3.40 16.60 -11.12
CA PHE A 209 -4.40 17.41 -10.42
C PHE A 209 -4.08 18.90 -10.60
N GLY A 210 -5.09 19.66 -10.97
CA GLY A 210 -4.98 21.13 -11.09
C GLY A 210 -5.04 21.83 -9.72
N TYR A 211 -4.72 23.12 -9.71
CA TYR A 211 -4.77 23.95 -8.50
C TYR A 211 -6.16 24.07 -7.87
N THR A 212 -7.21 23.88 -8.66
CA THR A 212 -8.60 23.87 -8.20
C THR A 212 -9.08 22.50 -7.77
N HIS A 213 -8.15 21.55 -7.56
CA HIS A 213 -8.41 20.16 -7.19
C HIS A 213 -9.24 19.38 -8.21
N GLU A 214 -9.11 19.74 -9.48
CA GLU A 214 -9.71 19.05 -10.61
C GLU A 214 -8.71 18.11 -11.28
N PHE A 215 -9.22 17.03 -11.87
CA PHE A 215 -8.42 16.15 -12.72
C PHE A 215 -7.95 16.87 -13.98
N VAL A 216 -6.68 16.68 -14.33
CA VAL A 216 -6.06 17.24 -15.53
C VAL A 216 -5.30 16.14 -16.27
N CYS A 217 -5.44 16.14 -17.60
CA CYS A 217 -4.62 15.34 -18.49
C CYS A 217 -3.51 16.24 -19.08
N PHE A 218 -2.30 16.08 -18.65
CA PHE A 218 -1.13 16.78 -19.19
C PHE A 218 -0.68 16.12 -20.48
N CYS A 219 -0.69 16.88 -21.55
CA CYS A 219 -0.31 16.45 -22.90
C CYS A 219 0.94 17.19 -23.35
N SER A 220 1.60 16.71 -24.39
CA SER A 220 2.82 17.36 -24.93
C SER A 220 2.62 18.79 -25.40
N ASP A 221 1.37 19.16 -25.74
CA ASP A 221 0.95 20.49 -26.18
C ASP A 221 0.33 21.35 -25.06
N GLY A 222 0.17 20.79 -23.84
CA GLY A 222 -0.37 21.48 -22.66
C GLY A 222 -1.44 20.69 -21.91
N PRO A 223 -2.03 21.29 -20.86
CA PRO A 223 -3.06 20.65 -20.04
C PRO A 223 -4.43 20.58 -20.76
N HIS A 224 -5.07 19.41 -20.69
CA HIS A 224 -6.39 19.13 -21.23
C HIS A 224 -7.34 18.59 -20.13
N PRO A 225 -8.67 18.77 -20.26
CA PRO A 225 -9.61 18.32 -19.22
C PRO A 225 -9.69 16.80 -19.06
N LYS A 226 -9.54 16.01 -20.14
CA LYS A 226 -9.77 14.56 -20.12
C LYS A 226 -8.80 13.76 -20.98
N THR A 227 -8.52 14.21 -22.20
CA THR A 227 -7.69 13.48 -23.17
C THR A 227 -6.86 14.47 -24.01
N CYS A 228 -5.75 14.03 -24.58
CA CYS A 228 -4.90 14.85 -25.45
C CYS A 228 -5.55 15.18 -26.82
N ASN A 229 -6.69 14.56 -27.14
CA ASN A 229 -7.40 14.79 -28.39
C ASN A 229 -8.63 15.71 -28.26
N ASP A 230 -8.84 16.28 -27.08
CA ASP A 230 -10.00 17.13 -26.78
C ASP A 230 -9.84 18.54 -27.39
N GLY A 231 -9.57 18.73 -28.62
CA GLY A 231 -9.54 19.94 -29.49
C GLY A 231 -9.73 21.36 -28.92
N ASN A 232 -9.70 21.53 -27.62
CA ASN A 232 -9.83 22.77 -26.88
C ASN A 232 -8.64 22.96 -25.90
N CYS A 233 -7.48 23.28 -26.42
CA CYS A 233 -6.42 23.91 -25.64
C CYS A 233 -6.92 25.27 -25.13
N LYS A 234 -7.63 25.31 -24.01
CA LYS A 234 -7.81 26.55 -23.26
C LYS A 234 -6.46 26.86 -22.62
N ARG A 235 -5.76 27.85 -23.15
CA ARG A 235 -4.66 28.53 -22.45
C ARG A 235 -5.23 29.04 -21.12
N HIS A 236 -5.17 28.25 -20.08
CA HIS A 236 -5.33 28.74 -18.72
C HIS A 236 -4.01 29.43 -18.36
N THR A 237 -4.04 30.77 -18.35
CA THR A 237 -3.02 31.58 -17.69
C THR A 237 -3.02 31.20 -16.21
N PHE A 238 -1.94 30.63 -15.76
CA PHE A 238 -1.62 30.34 -14.36
C PHE A 238 -1.09 31.58 -13.66
#